data_da5b8728e5f15ac13ec8780710a17b4c
#
_entry.id   da5b8728e5f15ac13ec8780710a17b4c
#
_cell.length_a   1.000
_cell.length_b   1.000
_cell.length_c   1.000
_cell.angle_alpha   90.00
_cell.angle_beta   90.00
_cell.angle_gamma   90.00
#
_symmetry.space_group_name_H-M   'P 1'
#
loop_
_entity.id
_entity.type
_entity.pdbx_description
1 polymer ?
#
loop_
_entity_poly.entity_id
_entity_poly.type
_entity_poly.pdbx_seq_one_letter_code
_entity_poly.pdbx_strand_id
1 'polypeptide(L)'
;MYKRQERIGDQAADIADIVKVTSLDVPDASIRLKDMAKATASMVTKCIDAYVKQDLKLAREVIDSDDIVDDLFDEVKDEILQGMRKGITTDVQSLDYLMIAKYYERIGDHATNIAEWVVYSINGHHKGE
;
A
#
# COMPACT_ATOMS: atom_id res chain seq x y z
N MET A 1 9.90 10.51 18.59
CA MET A 1 10.32 9.17 18.19
C MET A 1 9.31 8.09 18.59
N TYR A 2 8.91 8.06 19.85
CA TYR A 2 7.92 7.08 20.33
C TYR A 2 6.56 7.23 19.66
N LYS A 3 6.09 8.46 19.49
CA LYS A 3 4.80 8.71 18.84
C LYS A 3 4.76 8.24 17.41
N ARG A 4 5.90 8.34 16.71
CA ARG A 4 6.01 7.89 15.33
C ARG A 4 5.98 6.36 15.24
N GLN A 5 6.64 5.68 16.17
CA GLN A 5 6.63 4.21 16.23
C GLN A 5 5.25 3.67 16.58
N GLU A 6 4.55 4.30 17.52
CA GLU A 6 3.18 3.93 17.87
C GLU A 6 2.25 4.11 16.68
N ARG A 7 2.38 5.23 15.96
CA ARG A 7 1.58 5.52 14.79
C ARG A 7 1.83 4.49 13.69
N ILE A 8 3.09 4.10 13.49
CA ILE A 8 3.46 3.08 12.51
C ILE A 8 2.85 1.73 12.89
N GLY A 9 2.93 1.35 14.17
CA GLY A 9 2.33 0.11 14.66
C GLY A 9 0.82 0.08 14.49
N ASP A 10 0.15 1.16 14.84
CA ASP A 10 -1.30 1.29 14.69
C ASP A 10 -1.71 1.23 13.23
N GLN A 11 -0.98 1.91 12.34
CA GLN A 11 -1.24 1.89 10.92
C GLN A 11 -1.03 0.50 10.33
N ALA A 12 -0.01 -0.22 10.78
CA ALA A 12 0.25 -1.59 10.32
C ALA A 12 -0.91 -2.52 10.70
N ALA A 13 -1.46 -2.36 11.92
CA ALA A 13 -2.61 -3.14 12.36
C ALA A 13 -3.86 -2.81 11.55
N ASP A 14 -4.12 -1.53 11.32
CA ASP A 14 -5.24 -1.07 10.50
C ASP A 14 -5.15 -1.60 9.08
N ILE A 15 -3.95 -1.55 8.51
CA ILE A 15 -3.65 -2.06 7.18
C ILE A 15 -3.97 -3.55 7.08
N ALA A 16 -3.53 -4.33 8.05
CA ALA A 16 -3.75 -5.77 8.05
C ALA A 16 -5.26 -6.08 8.07
N ASP A 17 -6.02 -5.35 8.88
CA ASP A 17 -7.47 -5.52 8.96
C ASP A 17 -8.16 -5.13 7.65
N ILE A 18 -7.80 -4.01 7.07
CA ILE A 18 -8.39 -3.51 5.81
C ILE A 18 -8.08 -4.47 4.67
N VAL A 19 -6.83 -4.91 4.53
CA VAL A 19 -6.44 -5.85 3.47
C VAL A 19 -7.19 -7.17 3.62
N LYS A 20 -7.36 -7.64 4.84
CA LYS A 20 -8.09 -8.89 5.12
C LYS A 20 -9.55 -8.79 4.72
N VAL A 21 -10.21 -7.68 5.06
CA VAL A 21 -11.62 -7.47 4.74
C VAL A 21 -11.81 -7.27 3.24
N THR A 22 -11.00 -6.44 2.61
CA THR A 22 -11.15 -6.13 1.19
C THR A 22 -10.79 -7.28 0.28
N SER A 23 -9.87 -8.17 0.71
CA SER A 23 -9.51 -9.33 -0.10
C SER A 23 -10.65 -10.33 -0.24
N LEU A 24 -11.63 -10.29 0.67
CA LEU A 24 -12.80 -11.18 0.63
C LEU A 24 -13.92 -10.63 -0.27
N ASP A 25 -13.97 -9.33 -0.44
CA ASP A 25 -15.11 -8.64 -1.08
C ASP A 25 -14.77 -7.97 -2.42
N VAL A 26 -13.56 -8.14 -2.94
CA VAL A 26 -13.20 -7.53 -4.22
C VAL A 26 -13.94 -8.25 -5.33
N PRO A 27 -14.91 -7.59 -6.00
CA PRO A 27 -15.64 -8.23 -7.09
C PRO A 27 -14.71 -8.53 -8.26
N ASP A 28 -15.08 -9.53 -9.06
CA ASP A 28 -14.31 -9.92 -10.25
C ASP A 28 -14.23 -8.83 -11.32
N ALA A 29 -14.93 -7.72 -11.12
CA ALA A 29 -15.02 -6.63 -12.09
C ALA A 29 -13.72 -5.85 -12.27
N SER A 30 -12.77 -5.93 -11.32
CA SER A 30 -11.52 -5.16 -11.44
C SER A 30 -10.31 -6.02 -11.10
N ILE A 31 -9.64 -6.49 -12.14
CA ILE A 31 -8.42 -7.27 -12.03
C ILE A 31 -7.29 -6.40 -11.44
N ARG A 32 -7.22 -5.13 -11.85
CA ARG A 32 -6.16 -4.22 -11.39
C ARG A 32 -6.27 -3.89 -9.90
N LEU A 33 -7.49 -3.84 -9.39
CA LEU A 33 -7.70 -3.64 -7.96
C LEU A 33 -7.15 -4.81 -7.15
N LYS A 34 -7.32 -6.04 -7.66
CA LYS A 34 -6.71 -7.24 -7.05
C LYS A 34 -5.19 -7.18 -7.09
N ASP A 35 -4.63 -6.71 -8.21
CA ASP A 35 -3.18 -6.54 -8.34
C ASP A 35 -2.66 -5.51 -7.35
N MET A 36 -3.39 -4.40 -7.16
CA MET A 36 -3.06 -3.40 -6.14
C MET A 36 -3.04 -4.01 -4.74
N ALA A 37 -4.06 -4.80 -4.42
CA ALA A 37 -4.16 -5.47 -3.12
C ALA A 37 -2.95 -6.36 -2.87
N LYS A 38 -2.56 -7.15 -3.86
CA LYS A 38 -1.41 -8.04 -3.76
C LYS A 38 -0.10 -7.27 -3.61
N ALA A 39 0.09 -6.24 -4.43
CA ALA A 39 1.30 -5.41 -4.38
C ALA A 39 1.42 -4.73 -3.03
N THR A 40 0.32 -4.18 -2.52
CA THR A 40 0.29 -3.49 -1.24
C THR A 40 0.54 -4.45 -0.07
N ALA A 41 -0.07 -5.64 -0.10
CA ALA A 41 0.16 -6.66 0.93
C ALA A 41 1.64 -7.08 0.97
N SER A 42 2.26 -7.24 -0.20
CA SER A 42 3.68 -7.54 -0.30
C SER A 42 4.55 -6.42 0.31
N MET A 43 4.22 -5.16 0.02
CA MET A 43 4.92 -4.02 0.59
C MET A 43 4.83 -4.00 2.11
N VAL A 44 3.64 -4.26 2.66
CA VAL A 44 3.42 -4.29 4.11
C VAL A 44 4.27 -5.38 4.76
N THR A 45 4.23 -6.59 4.22
CA THR A 45 5.01 -7.71 4.75
C THR A 45 6.50 -7.39 4.74
N LYS A 46 6.99 -6.88 3.62
CA LYS A 46 8.42 -6.55 3.47
C LYS A 46 8.83 -5.40 4.38
N CYS A 47 7.99 -4.38 4.54
CA CYS A 47 8.35 -3.25 5.40
C CYS A 47 8.38 -3.65 6.87
N ILE A 48 7.48 -4.53 7.31
CA ILE A 48 7.50 -5.06 8.67
C ILE A 48 8.78 -5.88 8.89
N ASP A 49 9.11 -6.76 7.95
CA ASP A 49 10.34 -7.56 8.04
C ASP A 49 11.58 -6.67 8.03
N ALA A 50 11.60 -5.65 7.18
CA ALA A 50 12.70 -4.68 7.12
C ALA A 50 12.87 -3.98 8.47
N TYR A 51 11.77 -3.58 9.08
CA TYR A 51 11.78 -2.91 10.38
C TYR A 51 12.29 -3.84 11.48
N VAL A 52 11.74 -5.04 11.57
CA VAL A 52 12.07 -6.00 12.63
C VAL A 52 13.52 -6.46 12.51
N LYS A 53 13.96 -6.76 11.29
CA LYS A 53 15.29 -7.30 11.03
C LYS A 53 16.35 -6.24 10.76
N GLN A 54 15.94 -4.98 10.65
CA GLN A 54 16.82 -3.88 10.23
C GLN A 54 17.50 -4.21 8.90
N ASP A 55 16.71 -4.67 7.95
CA ASP A 55 17.18 -5.13 6.64
C ASP A 55 17.06 -4.02 5.61
N LEU A 56 18.19 -3.43 5.28
CA LEU A 56 18.30 -2.31 4.33
C LEU A 56 17.81 -2.70 2.93
N LYS A 57 18.12 -3.92 2.50
CA LYS A 57 17.73 -4.40 1.18
C LYS A 57 16.22 -4.50 1.04
N LEU A 58 15.55 -5.08 2.02
CA LEU A 58 14.08 -5.16 2.04
C LEU A 58 13.45 -3.78 2.06
N ALA A 59 14.01 -2.86 2.86
CA ALA A 59 13.50 -1.51 2.93
C ALA A 59 13.56 -0.82 1.57
N ARG A 60 14.66 -0.98 0.84
CA ARG A 60 14.81 -0.42 -0.50
C ARG A 60 13.85 -1.05 -1.50
N GLU A 61 13.59 -2.34 -1.39
CA GLU A 61 12.60 -3.01 -2.23
C GLU A 61 11.20 -2.43 -2.04
N VAL A 62 10.83 -2.11 -0.81
CA VAL A 62 9.54 -1.47 -0.51
C VAL A 62 9.46 -0.09 -1.16
N ILE A 63 10.52 0.70 -1.02
CA ILE A 63 10.56 2.05 -1.60
C ILE A 63 10.42 1.97 -3.12
N ASP A 64 11.11 1.03 -3.75
CA ASP A 64 11.05 0.85 -5.21
C ASP A 64 9.65 0.39 -5.65
N SER A 65 8.94 -0.34 -4.81
CA SER A 65 7.59 -0.83 -5.13
C SER A 65 6.53 0.26 -5.12
N ASP A 66 6.81 1.42 -4.56
CA ASP A 66 5.86 2.53 -4.49
C ASP A 66 5.38 2.95 -5.88
N ASP A 67 6.29 3.02 -6.85
CA ASP A 67 5.96 3.36 -8.23
C ASP A 67 4.99 2.33 -8.86
N ILE A 68 5.14 1.06 -8.51
CA ILE A 68 4.25 0.00 -9.01
C ILE A 68 2.83 0.23 -8.53
N VAL A 69 2.67 0.58 -7.25
CA VAL A 69 1.34 0.85 -6.68
C VAL A 69 0.73 2.10 -7.30
N ASP A 70 1.52 3.14 -7.51
CA ASP A 70 1.06 4.37 -8.16
C ASP A 70 0.58 4.10 -9.58
N ASP A 71 1.33 3.32 -10.35
CA ASP A 71 0.95 2.95 -11.72
C ASP A 71 -0.33 2.12 -11.72
N LEU A 72 -0.45 1.18 -10.80
CA LEU A 72 -1.67 0.36 -10.66
C LEU A 72 -2.87 1.22 -10.28
N PHE A 73 -2.67 2.23 -9.44
CA PHE A 73 -3.73 3.15 -9.07
C PHE A 73 -4.28 3.88 -10.31
N ASP A 74 -3.41 4.35 -11.18
CA ASP A 74 -3.82 5.01 -12.42
C ASP A 74 -4.58 4.05 -13.32
N GLU A 75 -4.14 2.80 -13.43
CA GLU A 75 -4.84 1.77 -14.21
C GLU A 75 -6.22 1.46 -13.63
N VAL A 76 -6.35 1.40 -12.30
CA VAL A 76 -7.63 1.18 -11.64
C VAL A 76 -8.59 2.33 -11.92
N LYS A 77 -8.10 3.57 -11.87
CA LYS A 77 -8.93 4.74 -12.21
C LYS A 77 -9.48 4.62 -13.64
N ASP A 78 -8.63 4.23 -14.58
CA ASP A 78 -9.06 4.05 -15.97
C ASP A 78 -10.13 2.95 -16.09
N GLU A 79 -9.95 1.83 -15.42
CA GLU A 79 -10.93 0.75 -15.41
C GLU A 79 -12.27 1.20 -14.84
N ILE A 80 -12.24 1.98 -13.76
CA ILE A 80 -13.45 2.53 -13.14
C ILE A 80 -14.19 3.45 -14.12
N LEU A 81 -13.44 4.35 -14.77
CA LEU A 81 -14.00 5.27 -15.75
C LEU A 81 -14.62 4.52 -16.94
N GLN A 82 -13.91 3.50 -17.44
CA GLN A 82 -14.44 2.67 -18.54
C GLN A 82 -15.68 1.91 -18.13
N GLY A 83 -15.71 1.37 -16.92
CA GLY A 83 -16.87 0.68 -16.38
C GLY A 83 -18.10 1.58 -16.30
N MET A 84 -17.90 2.84 -15.88
CA MET A 84 -18.97 3.84 -15.83
C MET A 84 -19.48 4.17 -17.24
N ARG A 85 -18.56 4.41 -18.18
CA ARG A 85 -18.91 4.77 -19.57
C ARG A 85 -19.67 3.67 -20.27
N LYS A 86 -19.35 2.41 -19.98
CA LYS A 86 -19.99 1.24 -20.59
C LYS A 86 -21.25 0.80 -19.85
N GLY A 87 -21.57 1.46 -18.74
CA GLY A 87 -22.74 1.11 -17.93
C GLY A 87 -22.61 -0.22 -17.20
N ILE A 88 -21.38 -0.72 -17.02
CA ILE A 88 -21.13 -2.00 -16.35
C ILE A 88 -21.24 -1.82 -14.84
N THR A 89 -20.80 -0.67 -14.31
CA THR A 89 -20.83 -0.36 -12.89
C THR A 89 -21.73 0.83 -12.62
N THR A 90 -22.40 0.80 -11.45
CA THR A 90 -23.18 1.93 -10.99
C THR A 90 -22.26 3.03 -10.45
N ASP A 91 -22.79 4.23 -10.28
CA ASP A 91 -22.03 5.33 -9.68
C ASP A 91 -21.54 4.98 -8.27
N VAL A 92 -22.39 4.31 -7.48
CA VAL A 92 -22.04 3.89 -6.11
C VAL A 92 -20.92 2.88 -6.13
N GLN A 93 -21.00 1.87 -7.01
CA GLN A 93 -19.93 0.87 -7.14
C GLN A 93 -18.61 1.50 -7.55
N SER A 94 -18.66 2.45 -8.47
CA SER A 94 -17.48 3.17 -8.94
C SER A 94 -16.81 3.95 -7.82
N LEU A 95 -17.59 4.62 -6.98
CA LEU A 95 -17.09 5.33 -5.81
C LEU A 95 -16.45 4.37 -4.81
N ASP A 96 -17.10 3.23 -4.56
CA ASP A 96 -16.57 2.23 -3.63
C ASP A 96 -15.22 1.69 -4.12
N TYR A 97 -15.10 1.38 -5.40
CA TYR A 97 -13.85 0.90 -5.97
C TYR A 97 -12.75 1.95 -5.88
N LEU A 98 -13.09 3.21 -6.14
CA LEU A 98 -12.13 4.29 -6.04
C LEU A 98 -11.65 4.47 -4.60
N MET A 99 -12.54 4.38 -3.63
CA MET A 99 -12.18 4.47 -2.21
C MET A 99 -11.27 3.34 -1.79
N ILE A 100 -11.55 2.11 -2.24
CA ILE A 100 -10.69 0.96 -1.97
C ILE A 100 -9.30 1.18 -2.56
N ALA A 101 -9.23 1.65 -3.81
CA ALA A 101 -7.96 1.95 -4.48
C ALA A 101 -7.17 3.03 -3.71
N LYS A 102 -7.86 4.06 -3.23
CA LYS A 102 -7.25 5.10 -2.40
C LYS A 102 -6.69 4.54 -1.10
N TYR A 103 -7.39 3.60 -0.48
CA TYR A 103 -6.91 2.92 0.71
C TYR A 103 -5.62 2.18 0.43
N TYR A 104 -5.56 1.42 -0.65
CA TYR A 104 -4.34 0.68 -1.01
C TYR A 104 -3.17 1.62 -1.29
N GLU A 105 -3.42 2.71 -2.00
CA GLU A 105 -2.39 3.72 -2.26
C GLU A 105 -1.86 4.28 -0.94
N ARG A 106 -2.76 4.61 -0.03
CA ARG A 106 -2.40 5.14 1.28
C ARG A 106 -1.60 4.13 2.11
N ILE A 107 -1.98 2.86 2.06
CA ILE A 107 -1.25 1.78 2.71
C ILE A 107 0.16 1.68 2.15
N GLY A 108 0.30 1.73 0.84
CA GLY A 108 1.59 1.72 0.17
C GLY A 108 2.47 2.89 0.60
N ASP A 109 1.89 4.09 0.71
CA ASP A 109 2.60 5.27 1.20
C ASP A 109 3.10 5.08 2.63
N HIS A 110 2.28 4.50 3.50
CA HIS A 110 2.69 4.22 4.87
C HIS A 110 3.81 3.20 4.93
N ALA A 111 3.72 2.14 4.14
CA ALA A 111 4.78 1.13 4.06
C ALA A 111 6.09 1.74 3.56
N THR A 112 6.01 2.62 2.56
CA THR A 112 7.16 3.35 2.04
C THR A 112 7.78 4.25 3.11
N ASN A 113 6.95 4.95 3.87
CA ASN A 113 7.42 5.80 4.96
C ASN A 113 8.15 5.00 6.04
N ILE A 114 7.63 3.83 6.38
CA ILE A 114 8.30 2.93 7.34
C ILE A 114 9.66 2.50 6.78
N ALA A 115 9.69 2.09 5.52
CA ALA A 115 10.91 1.65 4.86
C ALA A 115 11.96 2.77 4.79
N GLU A 116 11.53 3.98 4.46
CA GLU A 116 12.41 5.16 4.45
C GLU A 116 12.98 5.42 5.82
N TRP A 117 12.15 5.27 6.86
CA TRP A 117 12.63 5.43 8.24
C TRP A 117 13.68 4.38 8.58
N VAL A 118 13.50 3.13 8.14
CA VAL A 118 14.48 2.05 8.34
C VAL A 118 15.79 2.41 7.66
N VAL A 119 15.75 2.87 6.42
CA VAL A 119 16.95 3.30 5.69
C VAL A 119 17.64 4.44 6.43
N TYR A 120 16.89 5.44 6.83
CA TYR A 120 17.44 6.57 7.59
C TYR A 120 18.08 6.12 8.91
N SER A 121 17.39 5.26 9.64
CA SER A 121 17.88 4.75 10.93
C SER A 121 19.20 4.02 10.80
N ILE A 122 19.33 3.18 9.77
CA ILE A 122 20.57 2.42 9.54
C ILE A 122 21.69 3.35 9.04
N ASN A 123 21.41 4.17 8.02
CA ASN A 123 22.42 5.05 7.43
C ASN A 123 22.78 6.22 8.34
N GLY A 124 21.83 6.72 9.10
CA GLY A 124 22.08 7.78 10.07
C GLY A 124 23.09 7.37 11.12
N HIS A 125 23.03 6.11 11.54
CA HIS A 125 24.01 5.56 12.48
C HIS A 125 25.41 5.53 11.90
N HIS A 126 25.53 5.32 10.60
CA HIS A 126 26.84 5.24 9.94
C HIS A 126 27.42 6.60 9.60
N LYS A 127 26.64 7.65 9.59
CA LYS A 127 27.09 8.99 9.20
C LYS A 127 27.59 9.84 10.34
N GLY A 128 28.06 9.23 11.37
CA GLY A 128 28.85 9.95 12.37
C GLY A 128 28.04 10.59 13.48
N GLU A 129 27.06 9.96 13.76
CA GLU A 129 26.47 10.40 15.01
C GLU A 129 27.29 9.96 16.17
#